data_e0df9ecb884e9f6134fe9d8ca3cc2d21
#
_entry.id   e0df9ecb884e9f6134fe9d8ca3cc2d21
#
_cell.length_a   1.000
_cell.length_b   1.000
_cell.length_c   1.000
_cell.angle_alpha   90.00
_cell.angle_beta   90.00
_cell.angle_gamma   90.00
#
_symmetry.space_group_name_H-M   'P 1'
#
loop_
_entity.id
_entity.type
_entity.pdbx_description
1 polymer ?
#
loop_
_entity_poly.entity_id
_entity_poly.type
_entity_poly.pdbx_seq_one_letter_code
_entity_poly.pdbx_strand_id
1 'polypeptide(L)'
;ILMTALDALSVVKDRSWVLEIGNINFFREACRYFSITKEDSEALAELIDEKSITSLAEKLDALGLRAEGRQFFLQLPWLSGDQRMLKDAEQYCFCEELLQILRDLSSLADDLQALGCERVQFDLGKTKNLNYYTGIVFEAYVEGVGKRVLSGGRYDTLLEKYGRKLPAVGFSIKLDALSEIWQAKEPPEETVIVYPPKERVAAMKRARQLAEEG
;
A
#
# COMPACT_ATOMS: atom_id res chain seq x y z
N ILE A 1 4.76 11.01 2.60
CA ILE A 1 3.44 10.38 2.40
C ILE A 1 3.27 9.10 3.24
N LEU A 2 4.30 8.24 3.35
CA LEU A 2 4.20 7.03 4.17
C LEU A 2 3.94 7.38 5.63
N MET A 3 4.63 8.36 6.22
CA MET A 3 4.36 8.82 7.58
C MET A 3 2.90 9.27 7.76
N THR A 4 2.36 10.03 6.82
CA THR A 4 0.95 10.45 6.85
C THR A 4 -0.01 9.25 6.78
N ALA A 5 0.34 8.21 6.00
CA ALA A 5 -0.42 6.97 5.92
C ALA A 5 -0.37 6.19 7.25
N LEU A 6 0.81 6.13 7.89
CA LEU A 6 1.00 5.51 9.20
C LEU A 6 0.23 6.26 10.30
N ASP A 7 0.27 7.60 10.29
CA ASP A 7 -0.52 8.43 11.21
C ASP A 7 -2.02 8.16 11.05
N ALA A 8 -2.48 8.03 9.80
CA ALA A 8 -3.87 7.69 9.52
C ALA A 8 -4.24 6.28 10.02
N LEU A 9 -3.34 5.29 9.95
CA LEU A 9 -3.53 3.95 10.50
C LEU A 9 -3.52 3.93 12.04
N SER A 10 -2.90 4.93 12.68
CA SER A 10 -2.88 5.03 14.14
C SER A 10 -4.28 5.20 14.77
N VAL A 11 -5.28 5.56 13.98
CA VAL A 11 -6.70 5.62 14.39
C VAL A 11 -7.21 4.22 14.80
N VAL A 12 -6.62 3.16 14.26
CA VAL A 12 -6.98 1.76 14.59
C VAL A 12 -6.10 1.24 15.74
N LYS A 13 -6.11 1.94 16.88
CA LYS A 13 -5.17 1.73 18.01
C LYS A 13 -5.19 0.33 18.60
N ASP A 14 -6.34 -0.32 18.59
CA ASP A 14 -6.58 -1.59 19.30
C ASP A 14 -6.40 -2.82 18.39
N ARG A 15 -5.91 -2.63 17.17
CA ARG A 15 -5.75 -3.71 16.18
C ARG A 15 -4.33 -3.75 15.64
N SER A 16 -3.88 -4.94 15.33
CA SER A 16 -2.64 -5.13 14.58
C SER A 16 -2.86 -4.73 13.11
N TRP A 17 -1.85 -4.11 12.52
CA TRP A 17 -1.85 -3.79 11.09
C TRP A 17 -0.47 -4.04 10.51
N VAL A 18 -0.40 -4.21 9.21
CA VAL A 18 0.84 -4.32 8.47
C VAL A 18 0.79 -3.39 7.26
N LEU A 19 1.90 -2.71 6.98
CA LEU A 19 2.12 -1.93 5.77
C LEU A 19 3.01 -2.74 4.83
N GLU A 20 2.50 -3.10 3.66
CA GLU A 20 3.26 -3.75 2.60
C GLU A 20 3.72 -2.71 1.58
N ILE A 21 5.02 -2.71 1.29
CA ILE A 21 5.66 -1.78 0.34
C ILE A 21 6.26 -2.58 -0.80
N GLY A 22 6.00 -2.16 -2.03
CA GLY A 22 6.62 -2.67 -3.23
C GLY A 22 7.16 -1.55 -4.12
N ASN A 23 7.78 -1.93 -5.22
CA ASN A 23 8.18 -0.99 -6.26
C ASN A 23 7.87 -1.59 -7.63
N ILE A 24 6.94 -0.97 -8.35
CA ILE A 24 6.47 -1.45 -9.64
C ILE A 24 7.59 -1.53 -10.69
N ASN A 25 8.65 -0.73 -10.51
CA ASN A 25 9.78 -0.72 -11.43
C ASN A 25 10.63 -1.99 -11.31
N PHE A 26 10.57 -2.73 -10.20
CA PHE A 26 11.27 -4.01 -10.09
C PHE A 26 10.81 -5.01 -11.16
N PHE A 27 9.51 -5.09 -11.38
CA PHE A 27 8.92 -5.88 -12.45
C PHE A 27 9.15 -5.25 -13.84
N ARG A 28 8.97 -3.92 -13.99
CA ARG A 28 9.11 -3.22 -15.27
C ARG A 28 10.52 -3.29 -15.84
N GLU A 29 11.54 -3.09 -15.01
CA GLU A 29 12.93 -3.17 -15.46
C GLU A 29 13.30 -4.57 -15.94
N ALA A 30 12.76 -5.60 -15.30
CA ALA A 30 12.91 -6.97 -15.78
C ALA A 30 12.22 -7.16 -17.15
N CYS A 31 10.99 -6.69 -17.31
CA CYS A 31 10.31 -6.74 -18.60
C CYS A 31 11.08 -5.97 -19.69
N ARG A 32 11.62 -4.79 -19.36
CA ARG A 32 12.43 -3.99 -20.27
C ARG A 32 13.72 -4.72 -20.69
N TYR A 33 14.43 -5.29 -19.73
CA TYR A 33 15.68 -6.02 -19.97
C TYR A 33 15.50 -7.20 -20.93
N PHE A 34 14.40 -7.95 -20.80
CA PHE A 34 14.10 -9.07 -21.68
C PHE A 34 13.28 -8.68 -22.91
N SER A 35 13.08 -7.38 -23.15
CA SER A 35 12.30 -6.86 -24.28
C SER A 35 10.90 -7.46 -24.39
N ILE A 36 10.26 -7.72 -23.23
CA ILE A 36 8.89 -8.23 -23.16
C ILE A 36 7.92 -7.16 -23.65
N THR A 37 6.99 -7.56 -24.51
CA THR A 37 5.98 -6.63 -25.04
C THR A 37 5.06 -6.10 -23.96
N LYS A 38 4.35 -5.01 -24.23
CA LYS A 38 3.38 -4.46 -23.27
C LYS A 38 2.28 -5.48 -22.95
N GLU A 39 1.73 -6.15 -23.97
CA GLU A 39 0.68 -7.17 -23.78
C GLU A 39 1.16 -8.33 -22.94
N ASP A 40 2.37 -8.83 -23.20
CA ASP A 40 2.95 -9.93 -22.42
C ASP A 40 3.27 -9.51 -21.00
N SER A 41 3.74 -8.26 -20.79
CA SER A 41 4.00 -7.75 -19.43
C SER A 41 2.72 -7.59 -18.62
N GLU A 42 1.62 -7.16 -19.22
CA GLU A 42 0.30 -7.09 -18.57
C GLU A 42 -0.20 -8.49 -18.18
N ALA A 43 -0.07 -9.48 -19.08
CA ALA A 43 -0.44 -10.86 -18.79
C ALA A 43 0.45 -11.49 -17.68
N LEU A 44 1.76 -11.25 -17.71
CA LEU A 44 2.66 -11.72 -16.65
C LEU A 44 2.33 -11.08 -15.30
N ALA A 45 2.02 -9.78 -15.29
CA ALA A 45 1.67 -9.06 -14.08
C ALA A 45 0.40 -9.62 -13.42
N GLU A 46 -0.61 -9.98 -14.20
CA GLU A 46 -1.82 -10.60 -13.72
C GLU A 46 -1.55 -11.98 -13.10
N LEU A 47 -0.79 -12.83 -13.81
CA LEU A 47 -0.43 -14.16 -13.33
C LEU A 47 0.41 -14.13 -12.05
N ILE A 48 1.31 -13.13 -11.90
CA ILE A 48 2.13 -12.93 -10.70
C ILE A 48 1.25 -12.49 -9.53
N ASP A 49 0.38 -11.51 -9.74
CA ASP A 49 -0.51 -11.01 -8.71
C ASP A 49 -1.49 -12.08 -8.21
N GLU A 50 -2.03 -12.90 -9.12
CA GLU A 50 -2.91 -14.03 -8.80
C GLU A 50 -2.15 -15.25 -8.24
N LYS A 51 -0.81 -15.21 -8.23
CA LYS A 51 0.07 -16.36 -7.87
C LYS A 51 -0.27 -17.64 -8.67
N SER A 52 -0.64 -17.47 -9.93
CA SER A 52 -1.00 -18.55 -10.84
C SER A 52 0.26 -19.18 -11.44
N ILE A 53 1.01 -19.93 -10.63
CA ILE A 53 2.37 -20.40 -10.93
C ILE A 53 2.44 -21.28 -12.17
N THR A 54 1.48 -22.19 -12.37
CA THR A 54 1.45 -23.08 -13.54
C THR A 54 1.31 -22.27 -14.82
N SER A 55 0.30 -21.39 -14.90
CA SER A 55 0.07 -20.55 -16.07
C SER A 55 1.21 -19.54 -16.30
N LEU A 56 1.83 -19.05 -15.22
CA LEU A 56 3.01 -18.20 -15.30
C LEU A 56 4.18 -18.96 -15.95
N ALA A 57 4.45 -20.20 -15.53
CA ALA A 57 5.51 -21.03 -16.11
C ALA A 57 5.25 -21.28 -17.61
N GLU A 58 4.04 -21.66 -17.98
CA GLU A 58 3.64 -21.87 -19.39
C GLU A 58 3.83 -20.60 -20.24
N LYS A 59 3.43 -19.44 -19.71
CA LYS A 59 3.60 -18.15 -20.38
C LYS A 59 5.09 -17.81 -20.59
N LEU A 60 5.93 -18.03 -19.56
CA LEU A 60 7.37 -17.80 -19.64
C LEU A 60 8.07 -18.74 -20.63
N ASP A 61 7.64 -19.99 -20.71
CA ASP A 61 8.13 -20.98 -21.66
C ASP A 61 7.75 -20.56 -23.11
N ALA A 62 6.53 -20.06 -23.31
CA ALA A 62 6.07 -19.54 -24.61
C ALA A 62 6.86 -18.28 -25.05
N LEU A 63 7.29 -17.45 -24.10
CA LEU A 63 8.13 -16.29 -24.39
C LEU A 63 9.59 -16.64 -24.70
N GLY A 64 10.01 -17.89 -24.43
CA GLY A 64 11.37 -18.35 -24.70
C GLY A 64 12.46 -17.58 -23.94
N LEU A 65 12.16 -17.15 -22.72
CA LEU A 65 13.12 -16.38 -21.91
C LEU A 65 14.33 -17.23 -21.52
N ARG A 66 15.49 -16.59 -21.41
CA ARG A 66 16.69 -17.22 -20.83
C ARG A 66 16.43 -17.67 -19.38
N ALA A 67 17.19 -18.66 -18.93
CA ALA A 67 16.99 -19.27 -17.62
C ALA A 67 16.91 -18.26 -16.46
N GLU A 68 17.75 -17.22 -16.49
CA GLU A 68 17.76 -16.15 -15.47
C GLU A 68 16.44 -15.38 -15.41
N GLY A 69 15.88 -15.02 -16.57
CA GLY A 69 14.59 -14.32 -16.64
C GLY A 69 13.43 -15.20 -16.20
N ARG A 70 13.44 -16.45 -16.66
CA ARG A 70 12.44 -17.43 -16.23
C ARG A 70 12.45 -17.62 -14.70
N GLN A 71 13.64 -17.78 -14.12
CA GLN A 71 13.80 -17.91 -12.67
C GLN A 71 13.31 -16.66 -11.94
N PHE A 72 13.70 -15.47 -12.39
CA PHE A 72 13.27 -14.21 -11.79
C PHE A 72 11.75 -14.12 -11.69
N PHE A 73 11.04 -14.25 -12.82
CA PHE A 73 9.58 -14.11 -12.85
C PHE A 73 8.86 -15.20 -12.05
N LEU A 74 9.36 -16.42 -11.99
CA LEU A 74 8.81 -17.49 -11.17
C LEU A 74 8.98 -17.26 -9.67
N GLN A 75 10.06 -16.57 -9.27
CA GLN A 75 10.31 -16.24 -7.86
C GLN A 75 9.53 -15.01 -7.40
N LEU A 76 9.22 -14.10 -8.29
CA LEU A 76 8.61 -12.81 -7.96
C LEU A 76 7.34 -12.92 -7.08
N PRO A 77 6.40 -13.86 -7.30
CA PRO A 77 5.24 -14.04 -6.42
C PRO A 77 5.56 -14.42 -4.98
N TRP A 78 6.79 -14.87 -4.71
CA TRP A 78 7.27 -15.34 -3.41
C TRP A 78 8.22 -14.37 -2.72
N LEU A 79 8.67 -13.32 -3.42
CA LEU A 79 9.56 -12.30 -2.89
C LEU A 79 8.77 -11.31 -2.03
N SER A 80 8.28 -11.80 -0.89
CA SER A 80 7.58 -11.00 0.12
C SER A 80 8.07 -11.35 1.52
N GLY A 81 8.17 -10.35 2.41
CA GLY A 81 8.64 -10.53 3.78
C GLY A 81 9.21 -9.26 4.40
N ASP A 82 9.97 -9.42 5.47
CA ASP A 82 10.67 -8.32 6.13
C ASP A 82 11.88 -7.81 5.29
N GLN A 83 12.61 -6.84 5.83
CA GLN A 83 13.77 -6.25 5.15
C GLN A 83 14.83 -7.28 4.72
N ARG A 84 14.97 -8.43 5.41
CA ARG A 84 15.93 -9.47 5.06
C ARG A 84 15.63 -10.06 3.69
N MET A 85 14.35 -10.16 3.33
CA MET A 85 13.94 -10.63 2.00
C MET A 85 14.51 -9.77 0.88
N LEU A 86 14.67 -8.45 1.08
CA LEU A 86 15.28 -7.57 0.06
C LEU A 86 16.71 -7.98 -0.27
N LYS A 87 17.49 -8.37 0.75
CA LYS A 87 18.84 -8.88 0.55
C LYS A 87 18.85 -10.24 -0.14
N ASP A 88 17.94 -11.13 0.24
CA ASP A 88 17.81 -12.44 -0.39
C ASP A 88 17.37 -12.32 -1.87
N ALA A 89 16.62 -11.26 -2.22
CA ALA A 89 16.20 -10.99 -3.59
C ALA A 89 17.34 -10.57 -4.52
N GLU A 90 18.48 -10.07 -3.98
CA GLU A 90 19.64 -9.67 -4.80
C GLU A 90 20.16 -10.81 -5.70
N GLN A 91 20.08 -12.07 -5.24
CA GLN A 91 20.51 -13.24 -6.02
C GLN A 91 19.75 -13.42 -7.34
N TYR A 92 18.57 -12.84 -7.47
CA TYR A 92 17.75 -12.90 -8.69
C TYR A 92 17.95 -11.69 -9.60
N CYS A 93 18.71 -10.68 -9.15
CA CYS A 93 18.97 -9.49 -9.95
C CYS A 93 20.04 -9.77 -11.00
N PHE A 94 19.77 -9.42 -12.24
CA PHE A 94 20.65 -9.62 -13.39
C PHE A 94 21.10 -8.30 -14.03
N CYS A 95 20.70 -7.16 -13.46
CA CYS A 95 21.15 -5.82 -13.89
C CYS A 95 21.20 -4.86 -12.70
N GLU A 96 21.95 -3.76 -12.88
CA GLU A 96 22.20 -2.78 -11.82
C GLU A 96 20.92 -2.02 -11.41
N GLU A 97 20.01 -1.82 -12.34
CA GLU A 97 18.73 -1.13 -12.08
C GLU A 97 17.89 -1.88 -11.04
N LEU A 98 17.85 -3.22 -11.11
CA LEU A 98 17.15 -4.04 -10.13
C LEU A 98 17.83 -3.95 -8.75
N LEU A 99 19.17 -4.01 -8.71
CA LEU A 99 19.92 -3.86 -7.48
C LEU A 99 19.71 -2.49 -6.84
N GLN A 100 19.67 -1.43 -7.66
CA GLN A 100 19.41 -0.08 -7.15
C GLN A 100 18.02 0.04 -6.51
N ILE A 101 17.00 -0.57 -7.10
CA ILE A 101 15.65 -0.59 -6.53
C ILE A 101 15.66 -1.29 -5.15
N LEU A 102 16.38 -2.39 -5.00
CA LEU A 102 16.49 -3.09 -3.70
C LEU A 102 17.24 -2.25 -2.66
N ARG A 103 18.30 -1.54 -3.06
CA ARG A 103 19.01 -0.61 -2.16
C ARG A 103 18.12 0.55 -1.71
N ASP A 104 17.34 1.12 -2.62
CA ASP A 104 16.41 2.21 -2.31
C ASP A 104 15.32 1.73 -1.33
N LEU A 105 14.79 0.52 -1.51
CA LEU A 105 13.83 -0.08 -0.59
C LEU A 105 14.47 -0.42 0.77
N SER A 106 15.72 -0.88 0.79
CA SER A 106 16.46 -1.16 2.02
C SER A 106 16.74 0.13 2.80
N SER A 107 17.14 1.22 2.12
CA SER A 107 17.30 2.53 2.75
C SER A 107 15.98 3.05 3.32
N LEU A 108 14.87 2.86 2.59
CA LEU A 108 13.55 3.22 3.09
C LEU A 108 13.17 2.38 4.33
N ALA A 109 13.53 1.09 4.36
CA ALA A 109 13.31 0.24 5.53
C ALA A 109 14.04 0.75 6.76
N ASP A 110 15.31 1.13 6.60
CA ASP A 110 16.14 1.71 7.67
C ASP A 110 15.54 3.03 8.19
N ASP A 111 15.09 3.91 7.30
CA ASP A 111 14.43 5.16 7.67
C ASP A 111 13.14 4.91 8.46
N LEU A 112 12.29 3.97 8.00
CA LEU A 112 11.05 3.63 8.67
C LEU A 112 11.30 3.00 10.05
N GLN A 113 12.31 2.15 10.18
CA GLN A 113 12.73 1.56 11.45
C GLN A 113 13.24 2.63 12.41
N ALA A 114 14.06 3.57 11.94
CA ALA A 114 14.55 4.70 12.74
C ALA A 114 13.40 5.61 13.25
N LEU A 115 12.28 5.65 12.52
CA LEU A 115 11.05 6.35 12.89
C LEU A 115 10.10 5.51 13.77
N GLY A 116 10.53 4.30 14.20
CA GLY A 116 9.76 3.42 15.08
C GLY A 116 8.68 2.61 14.36
N CYS A 117 8.73 2.49 13.02
CA CYS A 117 7.76 1.74 12.23
C CYS A 117 8.23 0.28 12.06
N GLU A 118 7.85 -0.59 12.98
CA GLU A 118 8.28 -2.00 12.97
C GLU A 118 7.35 -2.93 12.15
N ARG A 119 6.17 -2.45 11.75
CA ARG A 119 5.13 -3.27 11.10
C ARG A 119 5.13 -3.05 9.58
N VAL A 120 6.32 -3.12 9.00
CA VAL A 120 6.51 -2.95 7.55
C VAL A 120 6.98 -4.26 6.94
N GLN A 121 6.39 -4.63 5.83
CA GLN A 121 6.81 -5.74 4.98
C GLN A 121 7.04 -5.25 3.56
N PHE A 122 7.82 -5.99 2.80
CA PHE A 122 8.10 -5.72 1.40
C PHE A 122 7.51 -6.82 0.53
N ASP A 123 6.94 -6.45 -0.61
CA ASP A 123 6.41 -7.38 -1.60
C ASP A 123 6.80 -6.89 -3.00
N LEU A 124 7.78 -7.59 -3.60
CA LEU A 124 8.28 -7.29 -4.94
C LEU A 124 7.37 -7.82 -6.05
N GLY A 125 6.42 -8.70 -5.69
CA GLY A 125 5.38 -9.21 -6.59
C GLY A 125 4.18 -8.28 -6.76
N LYS A 126 4.18 -7.07 -6.18
CA LYS A 126 3.11 -6.09 -6.37
C LYS A 126 3.17 -5.51 -7.79
N THR A 127 2.41 -6.12 -8.68
CA THR A 127 2.35 -5.77 -10.11
C THR A 127 1.04 -5.10 -10.53
N LYS A 128 0.07 -4.99 -9.63
CA LYS A 128 -1.21 -4.31 -9.91
C LYS A 128 -1.03 -2.85 -10.33
N ASN A 129 -1.89 -2.41 -11.26
CA ASN A 129 -1.93 -1.02 -11.72
C ASN A 129 -0.61 -0.55 -12.37
N LEU A 130 0.02 -1.44 -13.14
CA LEU A 130 1.22 -1.17 -13.95
C LEU A 130 1.16 0.17 -14.70
N ASN A 131 0.01 0.53 -15.25
CA ASN A 131 -0.16 1.73 -16.06
C ASN A 131 -0.44 3.00 -15.24
N TYR A 132 -0.57 2.90 -13.92
CA TYR A 132 -0.87 4.02 -13.04
C TYR A 132 0.33 4.45 -12.19
N TYR A 133 0.96 3.50 -11.49
CA TYR A 133 2.09 3.80 -10.61
C TYR A 133 3.41 3.87 -11.35
N THR A 134 4.33 4.71 -10.88
CA THR A 134 5.65 4.96 -11.50
C THR A 134 6.83 4.66 -10.59
N GLY A 135 6.60 4.07 -9.43
CA GLY A 135 7.65 3.79 -8.45
C GLY A 135 7.11 2.98 -7.27
N ILE A 136 7.36 3.46 -6.06
CA ILE A 136 6.89 2.82 -4.84
C ILE A 136 5.36 2.73 -4.84
N VAL A 137 4.86 1.57 -4.44
CA VAL A 137 3.45 1.27 -4.14
C VAL A 137 3.35 0.73 -2.73
N PHE A 138 2.26 1.00 -2.05
CA PHE A 138 2.05 0.50 -0.69
C PHE A 138 0.59 0.23 -0.41
N GLU A 139 0.35 -0.77 0.42
CA GLU A 139 -0.97 -1.20 0.87
C GLU A 139 -0.93 -1.50 2.37
N ALA A 140 -2.03 -1.26 3.07
CA ALA A 140 -2.12 -1.65 4.46
C ALA A 140 -3.31 -2.58 4.69
N TYR A 141 -3.09 -3.51 5.61
CA TYR A 141 -4.06 -4.49 6.08
C TYR A 141 -4.20 -4.39 7.58
N VAL A 142 -5.41 -4.55 8.08
CA VAL A 142 -5.73 -4.49 9.52
C VAL A 142 -6.32 -5.82 9.94
N GLU A 143 -5.92 -6.30 11.11
CA GLU A 143 -6.43 -7.55 11.69
C GLU A 143 -7.95 -7.51 11.84
N GLY A 144 -8.60 -8.57 11.36
CA GLY A 144 -10.06 -8.69 11.34
C GLY A 144 -10.74 -8.09 10.11
N VAL A 145 -9.97 -7.49 9.17
CA VAL A 145 -10.48 -7.01 7.88
C VAL A 145 -9.89 -7.87 6.76
N GLY A 146 -10.71 -8.62 6.06
CA GLY A 146 -10.28 -9.56 5.00
C GLY A 146 -9.80 -8.88 3.69
N LYS A 147 -9.64 -7.57 3.67
CA LYS A 147 -9.26 -6.79 2.50
C LYS A 147 -8.34 -5.63 2.90
N ARG A 148 -7.60 -5.07 1.92
CA ARG A 148 -6.77 -3.89 2.16
C ARG A 148 -7.62 -2.70 2.60
N VAL A 149 -7.15 -1.97 3.60
CA VAL A 149 -7.79 -0.77 4.15
C VAL A 149 -7.21 0.53 3.62
N LEU A 150 -5.98 0.48 3.14
CA LEU A 150 -5.28 1.63 2.58
C LEU A 150 -4.49 1.18 1.36
N SER A 151 -4.40 2.02 0.35
CA SER A 151 -3.53 1.82 -0.81
C SER A 151 -3.04 3.14 -1.37
N GLY A 152 -1.79 3.17 -1.82
CA GLY A 152 -1.17 4.35 -2.38
C GLY A 152 0.11 4.05 -3.15
N GLY A 153 0.77 5.12 -3.62
CA GLY A 153 2.02 5.00 -4.34
C GLY A 153 2.40 6.28 -5.08
N ARG A 154 3.47 6.19 -5.87
CA ARG A 154 3.98 7.25 -6.72
C ARG A 154 3.41 7.12 -8.15
N TYR A 155 2.91 8.22 -8.72
CA TYR A 155 2.23 8.24 -10.02
C TYR A 155 2.55 9.51 -10.83
N ASP A 156 3.81 9.70 -11.17
CA ASP A 156 4.35 10.93 -11.76
C ASP A 156 3.74 11.28 -13.15
N THR A 157 3.27 10.27 -13.88
CA THR A 157 2.69 10.47 -15.22
C THR A 157 1.22 10.90 -15.22
N LEU A 158 0.55 10.88 -14.06
CA LEU A 158 -0.88 11.20 -13.97
C LEU A 158 -1.16 12.63 -14.44
N LEU A 159 -0.35 13.58 -14.00
CA LEU A 159 -0.53 15.00 -14.32
C LEU A 159 -0.11 15.37 -15.75
N GLU A 160 0.64 14.49 -16.43
CA GLU A 160 1.00 14.69 -17.85
C GLU A 160 -0.24 14.74 -18.75
N LYS A 161 -1.30 13.97 -18.38
CA LYS A 161 -2.60 14.00 -19.08
C LYS A 161 -3.27 15.37 -19.03
N TYR A 162 -2.88 16.21 -18.07
CA TYR A 162 -3.37 17.57 -17.88
C TYR A 162 -2.32 18.63 -18.30
N GLY A 163 -1.30 18.23 -19.06
CA GLY A 163 -0.26 19.12 -19.57
C GLY A 163 0.80 19.55 -18.57
N ARG A 164 0.90 18.88 -17.41
CA ARG A 164 1.91 19.19 -16.38
C ARG A 164 2.76 17.97 -16.05
N LYS A 165 4.09 18.10 -16.17
CA LYS A 165 5.06 17.10 -15.76
C LYS A 165 5.49 17.39 -14.30
N LEU A 166 4.77 16.86 -13.36
CA LEU A 166 5.05 17.00 -11.93
C LEU A 166 5.00 15.63 -11.25
N PRO A 167 5.96 15.32 -10.37
CA PRO A 167 5.89 14.11 -9.57
C PRO A 167 4.68 14.18 -8.64
N ALA A 168 4.02 13.05 -8.49
CA ALA A 168 2.86 12.94 -7.64
C ALA A 168 2.90 11.66 -6.80
N VAL A 169 2.43 11.77 -5.56
CA VAL A 169 2.32 10.67 -4.62
C VAL A 169 1.08 10.87 -3.76
N GLY A 170 0.38 9.79 -3.44
CA GLY A 170 -0.81 9.87 -2.61
C GLY A 170 -1.31 8.49 -2.19
N PHE A 171 -2.35 8.49 -1.37
CA PHE A 171 -3.02 7.27 -0.94
C PHE A 171 -4.51 7.51 -0.70
N SER A 172 -5.25 6.41 -0.60
CA SER A 172 -6.66 6.40 -0.22
C SER A 172 -6.89 5.42 0.92
N ILE A 173 -7.85 5.72 1.79
CA ILE A 173 -8.32 4.84 2.86
C ILE A 173 -9.73 4.38 2.53
N LYS A 174 -10.00 3.09 2.69
CA LYS A 174 -11.31 2.48 2.50
C LYS A 174 -12.08 2.50 3.82
N LEU A 175 -12.88 3.53 4.02
CA LEU A 175 -13.65 3.70 5.25
C LEU A 175 -14.70 2.59 5.44
N ASP A 176 -15.28 2.08 4.35
CA ASP A 176 -16.19 0.93 4.36
C ASP A 176 -15.51 -0.33 4.91
N ALA A 177 -14.23 -0.56 4.56
CA ALA A 177 -13.46 -1.68 5.08
C ALA A 177 -13.17 -1.53 6.58
N LEU A 178 -12.82 -0.33 7.03
CA LEU A 178 -12.57 -0.05 8.44
C LEU A 178 -13.87 -0.11 9.27
N SER A 179 -15.01 0.24 8.69
CA SER A 179 -16.29 0.20 9.41
C SER A 179 -16.69 -1.22 9.85
N GLU A 180 -16.18 -2.26 9.19
CA GLU A 180 -16.43 -3.66 9.57
C GLU A 180 -15.87 -4.02 10.96
N ILE A 181 -14.81 -3.33 11.39
CA ILE A 181 -14.17 -3.54 12.70
C ILE A 181 -14.43 -2.40 13.69
N TRP A 182 -15.07 -1.33 13.22
CA TRP A 182 -15.41 -0.20 14.06
C TRP A 182 -16.61 -0.56 14.92
N GLN A 183 -16.36 -0.90 16.17
CA GLN A 183 -17.47 -0.95 17.14
C GLN A 183 -17.90 0.51 17.38
N ALA A 184 -19.11 0.83 17.00
CA ALA A 184 -19.70 2.10 17.39
C ALA A 184 -19.58 2.18 18.93
N LYS A 185 -18.84 3.17 19.43
CA LYS A 185 -18.98 3.53 20.83
C LYS A 185 -20.46 3.79 21.04
N GLU A 186 -21.04 3.26 22.11
CA GLU A 186 -22.38 3.66 22.50
C GLU A 186 -22.46 5.18 22.37
N PRO A 187 -23.51 5.69 21.72
CA PRO A 187 -23.64 7.12 21.58
C PRO A 187 -23.48 7.73 22.97
N PRO A 188 -22.72 8.81 23.13
CA PRO A 188 -22.58 9.44 24.43
C PRO A 188 -23.96 9.67 25.00
N GLU A 189 -24.15 9.40 26.29
CA GLU A 189 -25.45 9.62 26.96
C GLU A 189 -25.94 11.02 26.60
N GLU A 190 -27.05 11.08 25.87
CA GLU A 190 -27.63 12.35 25.49
C GLU A 190 -28.20 13.02 26.72
N THR A 191 -27.60 14.12 27.15
CA THR A 191 -28.18 14.96 28.21
C THR A 191 -29.22 15.89 27.61
N VAL A 192 -30.50 15.60 27.83
CA VAL A 192 -31.60 16.43 27.35
C VAL A 192 -31.98 17.46 28.42
N ILE A 193 -31.87 18.73 28.10
CA ILE A 193 -32.32 19.84 28.97
C ILE A 193 -33.76 20.23 28.64
N VAL A 194 -34.69 19.88 29.50
CA VAL A 194 -36.10 20.29 29.38
C VAL A 194 -36.32 21.61 30.13
N TYR A 195 -36.88 22.60 29.47
CA TYR A 195 -37.09 23.94 30.06
C TYR A 195 -38.38 24.56 29.58
N PRO A 196 -39.06 25.38 30.42
CA PRO A 196 -40.21 26.19 29.98
C PRO A 196 -39.74 27.36 29.10
N PRO A 197 -40.57 27.85 28.16
CA PRO A 197 -40.15 28.87 27.18
C PRO A 197 -39.50 30.13 27.77
N LYS A 198 -39.88 30.52 28.97
CA LYS A 198 -39.34 31.69 29.69
C LYS A 198 -37.91 31.48 30.21
N GLU A 199 -37.42 30.25 30.29
CA GLU A 199 -36.09 29.91 30.81
C GLU A 199 -35.11 29.52 29.70
N ARG A 200 -35.46 29.76 28.44
CA ARG A 200 -34.65 29.37 27.26
C ARG A 200 -33.19 29.82 27.35
N VAL A 201 -32.93 31.05 27.78
CA VAL A 201 -31.56 31.56 27.88
C VAL A 201 -30.74 30.83 28.95
N ALA A 202 -31.32 30.52 30.09
CA ALA A 202 -30.68 29.74 31.15
C ALA A 202 -30.35 28.32 30.69
N ALA A 203 -31.29 27.68 30.00
CA ALA A 203 -31.08 26.34 29.43
C ALA A 203 -29.96 26.33 28.38
N MET A 204 -29.87 27.33 27.50
CA MET A 204 -28.80 27.45 26.52
C MET A 204 -27.42 27.66 27.18
N LYS A 205 -27.34 28.43 28.25
CA LYS A 205 -26.11 28.62 29.02
C LYS A 205 -25.67 27.28 29.66
N ARG A 206 -26.60 26.53 30.23
CA ARG A 206 -26.34 25.23 30.85
C ARG A 206 -25.88 24.19 29.79
N ALA A 207 -26.53 24.17 28.61
CA ALA A 207 -26.10 23.29 27.52
C ALA A 207 -24.67 23.57 27.07
N ARG A 208 -24.29 24.83 27.00
CA ARG A 208 -22.92 25.22 26.64
C ARG A 208 -21.91 24.80 27.70
N GLN A 209 -22.23 24.97 28.96
CA GLN A 209 -21.36 24.51 30.07
C GLN A 209 -21.15 22.98 30.01
N LEU A 210 -22.23 22.21 29.82
CA LEU A 210 -22.13 20.75 29.71
C LEU A 210 -21.31 20.29 28.51
N ALA A 211 -21.37 21.01 27.40
CA ALA A 211 -20.55 20.72 26.22
C ALA A 211 -19.04 21.06 26.42
N GLU A 212 -18.72 21.95 27.36
CA GLU A 212 -17.33 22.31 27.72
C GLU A 212 -16.76 21.37 28.80
N GLU A 213 -17.62 20.68 29.58
CA GLU A 213 -17.27 19.74 30.65
C GLU A 213 -17.06 18.29 30.14
N GLY A 214 -17.56 17.92 28.95
CA GLY A 214 -17.49 16.58 28.32
C GLY A 214 -16.59 16.51 27.14
#